data_b22a5b00381c3387bc0f5bebe045cfc0
#
_entry.id   b22a5b00381c3387bc0f5bebe045cfc0
#
_cell.length_a   1.000
_cell.length_b   1.000
_cell.length_c   1.000
_cell.angle_alpha   90.00
_cell.angle_beta   90.00
_cell.angle_gamma   90.00
#
_symmetry.space_group_name_H-M   'P 1'
#
loop_
_entity.id
_entity.type
_entity.pdbx_description
1 polymer ?
#
loop_
_entity_poly.entity_id
_entity_poly.type
_entity_poly.pdbx_seq_one_letter_code
_entity_poly.pdbx_strand_id
1 'polypeptide(L)'
;VAKSITKLRSMNVEVFRGLKNVNISFGERITVICGKNGTSKSTILGIIAQIFSFSRDYSKEPAELLSSYRTLTGNRFKSQFSDHFRFSSKFDTPGGMEVQISLYDGAFEKELKNLRLGLVDSTYHQKARPVLRNNDVPGNKNTSRNVTHPVIYLSLQRLLPITLRPEYSERDVQYIIDNKNEILSMNRRLLIKENGTSVTATTGTIDSMVVHGDYYDHESVSVGEDNVGQIIQAIFSFKRLKEELKDYHGGILLIDEADAGLFPAAQIELINVLKRMASKLDLQIVMTSHSPILIEEVFKLSQVADKDYKTVYLTDTYGPISAKTNLSWPEINADLLVDTINVDAGEAFPKINVYFEDYEGYLFFKQLITERHIKKILTPLKEVNISCSTMLDLMARKIPEFINKSIIVLDGDVANDNSQNAKKAKTERSLCLLPTTLPPDQLLFEFMYNLDKEDLYWQENKGFTKVVFLKISADIIEKLNIVEEKISLLDVIKDYKKGKNEESAKGELRKLFKTFAQNENVRALLTGPVSKNPYRYWLNNNPEFKFEFKKKFEACLINALISGFGIESGKVYGYLQIDN
;
A
#
# COMPACT_ATOMS: atom_id res chain seq x y z
N VAL A 1 -2.84 -1.27 35.10
CA VAL A 1 -3.42 -2.44 34.44
C VAL A 1 -3.84 -1.99 33.05
N ALA A 2 -3.39 -2.70 31.99
CA ALA A 2 -3.84 -2.41 30.63
C ALA A 2 -5.35 -2.64 30.56
N LYS A 3 -6.11 -1.69 30.02
CA LYS A 3 -7.55 -1.81 29.87
C LYS A 3 -7.88 -2.89 28.83
N SER A 4 -8.86 -3.74 29.13
CA SER A 4 -9.39 -4.73 28.20
C SER A 4 -10.23 -4.05 27.12
N ILE A 5 -9.92 -4.29 25.84
CA ILE A 5 -10.57 -3.63 24.71
C ILE A 5 -11.53 -4.60 24.03
N THR A 6 -12.76 -4.17 23.79
CA THR A 6 -13.76 -4.94 23.04
C THR A 6 -13.35 -5.09 21.58
N LYS A 7 -13.37 -6.33 21.06
CA LYS A 7 -12.97 -6.63 19.67
C LYS A 7 -13.91 -7.64 19.03
N LEU A 8 -14.49 -7.29 17.89
CA LEU A 8 -15.19 -8.22 17.01
C LEU A 8 -14.14 -9.18 16.40
N ARG A 9 -14.32 -10.49 16.58
CA ARG A 9 -13.39 -11.52 16.11
C ARG A 9 -13.79 -12.10 14.77
N SER A 10 -15.01 -12.61 14.71
CA SER A 10 -15.52 -13.25 13.51
C SER A 10 -17.05 -13.19 13.43
N MET A 11 -17.54 -13.37 12.23
CA MET A 11 -18.97 -13.44 11.93
C MET A 11 -19.21 -14.51 10.86
N ASN A 12 -20.20 -15.37 11.08
CA ASN A 12 -20.70 -16.27 10.05
C ASN A 12 -22.15 -15.88 9.72
N VAL A 13 -22.37 -15.42 8.49
CA VAL A 13 -23.72 -15.16 7.96
C VAL A 13 -24.24 -16.48 7.40
N GLU A 14 -25.07 -17.20 8.17
CA GLU A 14 -25.71 -18.42 7.70
C GLU A 14 -26.69 -18.11 6.57
N VAL A 15 -27.53 -17.11 6.80
CA VAL A 15 -28.43 -16.57 5.77
C VAL A 15 -28.80 -15.13 6.06
N PHE A 16 -28.66 -14.26 5.06
CA PHE A 16 -29.32 -12.96 5.00
C PHE A 16 -29.24 -12.42 3.56
N ARG A 17 -30.40 -12.23 2.92
CA ARG A 17 -30.50 -11.76 1.52
C ARG A 17 -29.64 -12.62 0.58
N GLY A 18 -28.67 -12.00 -0.13
CA GLY A 18 -27.74 -12.71 -1.04
C GLY A 18 -26.60 -13.48 -0.35
N LEU A 19 -26.41 -13.29 0.95
CA LEU A 19 -25.37 -13.95 1.71
C LEU A 19 -25.83 -15.31 2.24
N LYS A 20 -25.05 -16.36 2.02
CA LYS A 20 -25.29 -17.72 2.52
C LYS A 20 -23.97 -18.38 2.92
N ASN A 21 -23.85 -18.78 4.19
CA ASN A 21 -22.66 -19.43 4.75
C ASN A 21 -21.37 -18.64 4.51
N VAL A 22 -21.40 -17.33 4.75
CA VAL A 22 -20.26 -16.42 4.55
C VAL A 22 -19.55 -16.20 5.87
N ASN A 23 -18.33 -16.71 5.97
CA ASN A 23 -17.46 -16.55 7.13
C ASN A 23 -16.50 -15.38 6.95
N ILE A 24 -16.44 -14.49 7.94
CA ILE A 24 -15.57 -13.31 7.94
C ILE A 24 -14.83 -13.26 9.27
N SER A 25 -13.50 -13.12 9.19
CA SER A 25 -12.65 -12.79 10.33
C SER A 25 -12.21 -11.34 10.26
N PHE A 26 -12.12 -10.68 11.42
CA PHE A 26 -11.80 -9.25 11.51
C PHE A 26 -10.43 -9.04 12.13
N GLY A 27 -9.69 -8.04 11.60
CA GLY A 27 -8.47 -7.56 12.22
C GLY A 27 -8.76 -6.75 13.48
N GLU A 28 -7.86 -6.73 14.42
CA GLU A 28 -8.03 -5.98 15.67
C GLU A 28 -8.02 -4.46 15.47
N ARG A 29 -7.51 -3.96 14.33
CA ARG A 29 -7.42 -2.52 14.01
C ARG A 29 -8.20 -2.15 12.76
N ILE A 30 -7.85 -2.72 11.59
CA ILE A 30 -8.50 -2.37 10.33
C ILE A 30 -8.86 -3.63 9.55
N THR A 31 -10.10 -3.70 9.06
CA THR A 31 -10.55 -4.69 8.08
C THR A 31 -11.13 -3.96 6.88
N VAL A 32 -10.63 -4.27 5.68
CA VAL A 32 -11.26 -3.85 4.42
C VAL A 32 -12.06 -5.03 3.84
N ILE A 33 -13.35 -4.78 3.57
CA ILE A 33 -14.23 -5.69 2.85
C ILE A 33 -14.35 -5.17 1.43
N CYS A 34 -13.84 -5.92 0.48
CA CYS A 34 -13.75 -5.50 -0.91
C CYS A 34 -14.38 -6.54 -1.84
N GLY A 35 -14.56 -6.18 -3.10
CA GLY A 35 -15.21 -7.00 -4.11
C GLY A 35 -16.04 -6.16 -5.09
N LYS A 36 -16.58 -6.80 -6.12
CA LYS A 36 -17.39 -6.14 -7.16
C LYS A 36 -18.70 -5.56 -6.61
N ASN A 37 -19.40 -4.78 -7.42
CA ASN A 37 -20.73 -4.29 -7.09
C ASN A 37 -21.72 -5.47 -6.93
N GLY A 38 -22.66 -5.33 -6.00
CA GLY A 38 -23.67 -6.37 -5.74
C GLY A 38 -23.21 -7.51 -4.82
N THR A 39 -21.96 -7.54 -4.34
CA THR A 39 -21.46 -8.59 -3.43
C THR A 39 -21.84 -8.37 -1.95
N SER A 40 -22.80 -7.52 -1.66
CA SER A 40 -23.38 -7.31 -0.31
C SER A 40 -22.41 -6.72 0.74
N LYS A 41 -21.39 -5.98 0.34
CA LYS A 41 -20.41 -5.35 1.26
C LYS A 41 -21.07 -4.46 2.32
N SER A 42 -21.91 -3.50 1.89
CA SER A 42 -22.64 -2.58 2.81
C SER A 42 -23.60 -3.34 3.71
N THR A 43 -24.15 -4.48 3.25
CA THR A 43 -24.98 -5.35 4.07
C THR A 43 -24.21 -5.89 5.28
N ILE A 44 -22.94 -6.28 5.08
CA ILE A 44 -22.08 -6.76 6.17
C ILE A 44 -21.83 -5.66 7.21
N LEU A 45 -21.53 -4.42 6.77
CA LEU A 45 -21.38 -3.29 7.71
C LEU A 45 -22.67 -3.04 8.51
N GLY A 46 -23.81 -3.10 7.83
CA GLY A 46 -25.11 -2.96 8.50
C GLY A 46 -25.38 -4.05 9.54
N ILE A 47 -24.99 -5.30 9.26
CA ILE A 47 -25.07 -6.40 10.24
C ILE A 47 -24.19 -6.09 11.46
N ILE A 48 -22.94 -5.67 11.24
CA ILE A 48 -22.01 -5.34 12.33
C ILE A 48 -22.59 -4.22 13.20
N ALA A 49 -23.15 -3.18 12.60
CA ALA A 49 -23.74 -2.06 13.34
C ALA A 49 -24.91 -2.48 14.26
N GLN A 50 -25.63 -3.55 13.92
CA GLN A 50 -26.74 -4.07 14.74
C GLN A 50 -26.30 -4.85 15.99
N ILE A 51 -25.04 -5.26 16.06
CA ILE A 51 -24.53 -6.01 17.23
C ILE A 51 -24.43 -5.09 18.46
N PHE A 52 -24.15 -3.81 18.25
CA PHE A 52 -23.72 -2.89 19.29
C PHE A 52 -24.77 -1.82 19.63
N SER A 53 -24.76 -1.39 20.89
CA SER A 53 -25.54 -0.27 21.38
C SER A 53 -24.83 0.38 22.57
N PHE A 54 -24.80 1.71 22.62
CA PHE A 54 -24.13 2.45 23.68
C PHE A 54 -25.15 3.21 24.53
N SER A 55 -26.05 2.44 25.18
CA SER A 55 -27.16 3.00 25.96
C SER A 55 -27.00 2.82 27.46
N ARG A 56 -26.54 1.66 27.89
CA ARG A 56 -26.33 1.32 29.32
C ARG A 56 -25.12 0.42 29.48
N ASP A 57 -24.30 0.66 30.47
CA ASP A 57 -23.25 -0.25 30.92
C ASP A 57 -23.81 -1.24 31.94
N TYR A 58 -23.96 -2.47 31.51
CA TYR A 58 -24.44 -3.56 32.35
C TYR A 58 -23.32 -4.24 33.16
N SER A 59 -22.09 -3.85 33.03
CA SER A 59 -20.98 -4.29 33.87
C SER A 59 -21.00 -3.63 35.25
N LYS A 60 -21.80 -2.58 35.41
CA LYS A 60 -22.00 -1.85 36.68
C LYS A 60 -23.28 -2.24 37.37
N GLU A 61 -23.31 -2.18 38.71
CA GLU A 61 -24.49 -2.37 39.53
C GLU A 61 -24.71 -1.14 40.41
N PRO A 62 -25.78 -0.35 40.21
CA PRO A 62 -26.78 -0.48 39.15
C PRO A 62 -26.20 -0.12 37.76
N ALA A 63 -26.83 -0.65 36.69
CA ALA A 63 -26.37 -0.38 35.31
C ALA A 63 -26.33 1.13 34.99
N GLU A 64 -25.16 1.62 34.60
CA GLU A 64 -24.90 3.04 34.33
C GLU A 64 -25.51 3.47 32.98
N LEU A 65 -26.08 4.68 32.95
CA LEU A 65 -26.61 5.27 31.73
C LEU A 65 -25.51 5.90 30.90
N LEU A 66 -25.26 5.39 29.68
CA LEU A 66 -24.29 5.89 28.73
C LEU A 66 -24.93 6.79 27.65
N SER A 67 -26.25 6.92 27.64
CA SER A 67 -27.00 7.69 26.65
C SER A 67 -26.78 9.21 26.69
N SER A 68 -26.10 9.73 27.73
CA SER A 68 -25.62 11.12 27.82
C SER A 68 -24.43 11.40 26.93
N TYR A 69 -23.58 10.40 26.70
CA TYR A 69 -22.44 10.53 25.79
C TYR A 69 -22.91 10.59 24.35
N ARG A 70 -22.46 11.59 23.62
CA ARG A 70 -22.86 11.90 22.25
C ARG A 70 -21.65 12.12 21.35
N THR A 71 -21.81 11.95 20.05
CA THR A 71 -20.84 12.40 19.04
C THR A 71 -20.70 13.94 19.12
N LEU A 72 -19.70 14.50 18.45
CA LEU A 72 -19.48 15.96 18.44
C LEU A 72 -20.72 16.75 17.99
N THR A 73 -21.48 16.20 17.09
CA THR A 73 -22.72 16.81 16.54
C THR A 73 -24.00 16.42 17.31
N GLY A 74 -23.87 15.62 18.37
CA GLY A 74 -24.97 15.30 19.28
C GLY A 74 -25.69 14.00 19.00
N ASN A 75 -25.28 13.22 18.00
CA ASN A 75 -25.84 11.91 17.71
C ASN A 75 -25.44 10.87 18.76
N ARG A 76 -26.18 9.77 18.84
CA ARG A 76 -25.86 8.64 19.71
C ARG A 76 -24.76 7.78 19.08
N PHE A 77 -23.91 7.16 19.91
CA PHE A 77 -22.97 6.12 19.48
C PHE A 77 -23.70 4.79 19.23
N LYS A 78 -24.65 4.78 18.34
CA LYS A 78 -25.38 3.60 17.89
C LYS A 78 -25.95 3.85 16.51
N SER A 79 -26.29 2.79 15.81
CA SER A 79 -26.97 2.85 14.54
C SER A 79 -28.23 1.98 14.57
N GLN A 80 -29.22 2.33 13.76
CA GLN A 80 -30.49 1.60 13.69
C GLN A 80 -30.54 0.78 12.39
N PHE A 81 -31.35 -0.28 12.39
CA PHE A 81 -31.51 -1.11 11.20
C PHE A 81 -32.00 -0.32 9.98
N SER A 82 -32.89 0.65 10.21
CA SER A 82 -33.37 1.56 9.17
C SER A 82 -32.30 2.43 8.54
N ASP A 83 -31.20 2.67 9.23
CA ASP A 83 -30.09 3.50 8.75
C ASP A 83 -29.24 2.73 7.70
N HIS A 84 -29.34 1.40 7.70
CA HIS A 84 -28.56 0.51 6.83
C HIS A 84 -29.39 -0.17 5.77
N PHE A 85 -30.64 -0.50 6.10
CA PHE A 85 -31.45 -1.38 5.27
C PHE A 85 -32.81 -0.77 4.97
N ARG A 86 -33.13 -0.58 3.70
CA ARG A 86 -34.52 -0.45 3.30
C ARG A 86 -35.20 -1.80 3.50
N PHE A 87 -36.16 -1.85 4.41
CA PHE A 87 -36.87 -3.07 4.78
C PHE A 87 -37.74 -3.59 3.61
N SER A 88 -37.55 -4.86 3.26
CA SER A 88 -38.39 -5.55 2.29
C SER A 88 -39.42 -6.41 3.02
N SER A 89 -40.71 -6.08 2.88
CA SER A 89 -41.80 -6.89 3.44
C SER A 89 -41.85 -8.31 2.86
N LYS A 90 -41.27 -8.51 1.69
CA LYS A 90 -41.24 -9.82 1.00
C LYS A 90 -40.06 -10.70 1.44
N PHE A 91 -38.89 -10.13 1.67
CA PHE A 91 -37.65 -10.88 1.88
C PHE A 91 -37.08 -10.77 3.30
N ASP A 92 -37.33 -9.65 4.00
CA ASP A 92 -36.86 -9.45 5.37
C ASP A 92 -37.92 -9.91 6.38
N THR A 93 -38.26 -11.20 6.29
CA THR A 93 -39.25 -11.84 7.15
C THR A 93 -38.62 -12.44 8.40
N PRO A 94 -39.40 -12.74 9.47
CA PRO A 94 -38.89 -13.50 10.60
C PRO A 94 -38.20 -14.79 10.17
N GLY A 95 -37.00 -15.06 10.70
CA GLY A 95 -36.13 -16.17 10.26
C GLY A 95 -35.34 -15.94 8.97
N GLY A 96 -35.57 -14.83 8.23
CA GLY A 96 -34.84 -14.49 7.01
C GLY A 96 -33.41 -13.98 7.25
N MET A 97 -32.98 -13.86 8.50
CA MET A 97 -31.63 -13.50 8.90
C MET A 97 -31.17 -14.40 10.03
N GLU A 98 -30.02 -15.04 9.85
CA GLU A 98 -29.32 -15.76 10.91
C GLU A 98 -27.82 -15.53 10.78
N VAL A 99 -27.23 -14.93 11.83
CA VAL A 99 -25.81 -14.59 11.87
C VAL A 99 -25.25 -15.02 13.23
N GLN A 100 -24.19 -15.80 13.19
CA GLN A 100 -23.40 -16.16 14.37
C GLN A 100 -22.23 -15.19 14.51
N ILE A 101 -21.94 -14.74 15.74
CA ILE A 101 -20.95 -13.73 16.02
C ILE A 101 -20.06 -14.19 17.18
N SER A 102 -18.75 -13.97 17.01
CA SER A 102 -17.76 -14.13 18.06
C SER A 102 -17.04 -12.81 18.30
N LEU A 103 -16.96 -12.37 19.56
CA LEU A 103 -16.25 -11.16 19.96
C LEU A 103 -15.70 -11.29 21.39
N TYR A 104 -14.69 -10.49 21.69
CA TYR A 104 -14.21 -10.28 23.05
C TYR A 104 -14.89 -9.04 23.62
N ASP A 105 -15.56 -9.16 24.75
CA ASP A 105 -16.20 -8.05 25.46
C ASP A 105 -15.26 -7.53 26.55
N GLY A 106 -14.73 -6.32 26.34
CA GLY A 106 -13.76 -5.70 27.25
C GLY A 106 -14.37 -5.27 28.58
N ALA A 107 -15.67 -4.91 28.62
CA ALA A 107 -16.34 -4.50 29.84
C ALA A 107 -16.56 -5.67 30.82
N PHE A 108 -16.78 -6.86 30.29
CA PHE A 108 -16.95 -8.11 31.09
C PHE A 108 -15.69 -8.99 31.06
N GLU A 109 -14.64 -8.59 30.35
CA GLU A 109 -13.40 -9.36 30.19
C GLU A 109 -13.59 -10.81 29.76
N LYS A 110 -14.55 -11.07 28.87
CA LYS A 110 -14.91 -12.42 28.42
C LYS A 110 -15.07 -12.55 26.91
N GLU A 111 -14.80 -13.76 26.38
CA GLU A 111 -15.12 -14.14 25.01
C GLU A 111 -16.60 -14.53 24.89
N LEU A 112 -17.31 -13.92 23.95
CA LEU A 112 -18.69 -14.24 23.57
C LEU A 112 -18.65 -14.97 22.22
N LYS A 113 -18.77 -16.29 22.21
CA LYS A 113 -18.59 -17.12 21.00
C LYS A 113 -19.88 -17.49 20.29
N ASN A 114 -21.04 -17.36 20.99
CA ASN A 114 -22.31 -17.90 20.54
C ASN A 114 -23.41 -16.84 20.41
N LEU A 115 -23.03 -15.58 20.14
CA LEU A 115 -24.03 -14.55 19.89
C LEU A 115 -24.75 -14.83 18.57
N ARG A 116 -26.05 -14.63 18.55
CA ARG A 116 -26.93 -14.84 17.39
C ARG A 116 -27.73 -13.58 17.09
N LEU A 117 -27.56 -13.04 15.87
CA LEU A 117 -28.39 -11.95 15.38
C LEU A 117 -29.37 -12.50 14.34
N GLY A 118 -30.66 -12.27 14.57
CA GLY A 118 -31.71 -12.73 13.68
C GLY A 118 -32.89 -11.77 13.58
N LEU A 119 -33.68 -11.91 12.53
CA LEU A 119 -34.96 -11.21 12.40
C LEU A 119 -36.05 -11.96 13.13
N VAL A 120 -36.75 -11.28 14.04
CA VAL A 120 -37.88 -11.80 14.79
C VAL A 120 -39.14 -10.99 14.52
N ASP A 121 -40.30 -11.58 14.72
CA ASP A 121 -41.55 -10.90 14.56
C ASP A 121 -41.70 -9.73 15.55
N SER A 122 -42.25 -8.62 15.08
CA SER A 122 -42.53 -7.45 15.91
C SER A 122 -44.02 -7.23 16.03
N THR A 123 -44.58 -7.54 17.21
CA THR A 123 -45.99 -7.33 17.52
C THR A 123 -46.48 -5.89 17.35
N TYR A 124 -45.57 -4.90 17.43
CA TYR A 124 -45.92 -3.47 17.36
C TYR A 124 -45.85 -2.84 15.97
N HIS A 125 -45.11 -3.42 15.02
CA HIS A 125 -44.80 -2.72 13.74
C HIS A 125 -45.19 -3.50 12.48
N GLN A 126 -45.79 -4.66 12.57
CA GLN A 126 -46.08 -5.55 11.42
C GLN A 126 -44.87 -5.85 10.54
N LYS A 127 -43.68 -5.67 11.08
CA LYS A 127 -42.38 -5.85 10.38
C LYS A 127 -41.42 -6.59 11.28
N ALA A 128 -40.60 -7.47 10.72
CA ALA A 128 -39.53 -8.10 11.45
C ALA A 128 -38.54 -7.08 12.01
N ARG A 129 -37.92 -7.37 13.13
CA ARG A 129 -36.86 -6.54 13.74
C ARG A 129 -35.61 -7.37 14.02
N PRO A 130 -34.41 -6.82 13.94
CA PRO A 130 -33.20 -7.52 14.34
C PRO A 130 -33.12 -7.62 15.85
N VAL A 131 -32.76 -8.81 16.35
CA VAL A 131 -32.56 -9.08 17.77
C VAL A 131 -31.29 -9.90 17.95
N LEU A 132 -30.38 -9.39 18.78
CA LEU A 132 -29.22 -10.14 19.25
C LEU A 132 -29.59 -10.98 20.45
N ARG A 133 -29.27 -12.27 20.40
CA ARG A 133 -29.54 -13.27 21.46
C ARG A 133 -28.23 -13.83 22.02
N ASN A 134 -28.35 -14.54 23.14
CA ASN A 134 -27.24 -15.20 23.84
C ASN A 134 -26.20 -14.23 24.41
N ASN A 135 -26.61 -13.00 24.72
CA ASN A 135 -25.79 -12.02 25.42
C ASN A 135 -26.17 -11.98 26.90
N ASP A 136 -25.66 -12.94 27.65
CA ASP A 136 -25.98 -13.12 29.07
C ASP A 136 -25.21 -12.12 29.94
N VAL A 137 -25.92 -11.49 30.85
CA VAL A 137 -25.38 -10.59 31.86
C VAL A 137 -25.76 -11.08 33.25
N PRO A 138 -24.81 -11.12 34.18
CA PRO A 138 -25.12 -11.53 35.57
C PRO A 138 -26.31 -10.76 36.14
N GLY A 139 -27.18 -11.45 36.86
CA GLY A 139 -28.33 -10.83 37.51
C GLY A 139 -29.52 -10.49 36.61
N ASN A 140 -29.44 -10.69 35.28
CA ASN A 140 -30.51 -10.34 34.36
C ASN A 140 -30.98 -11.55 33.53
N LYS A 141 -32.30 -11.87 33.63
CA LYS A 141 -32.90 -13.00 32.89
C LYS A 141 -33.05 -12.74 31.37
N ASN A 142 -32.92 -11.48 30.92
CA ASN A 142 -33.06 -11.15 29.51
C ASN A 142 -31.72 -11.30 28.79
N THR A 143 -31.61 -12.29 27.93
CA THR A 143 -30.42 -12.56 27.09
C THR A 143 -30.46 -11.87 25.72
N SER A 144 -31.58 -11.18 25.41
CA SER A 144 -31.80 -10.50 24.12
C SER A 144 -31.41 -9.03 24.22
N ARG A 145 -30.13 -8.73 24.13
CA ARG A 145 -29.62 -7.36 24.15
C ARG A 145 -28.36 -7.20 23.28
N ASN A 146 -28.18 -6.00 22.74
CA ASN A 146 -26.96 -5.64 22.06
C ASN A 146 -25.78 -5.58 23.03
N VAL A 147 -24.57 -5.81 22.52
CA VAL A 147 -23.33 -5.61 23.25
C VAL A 147 -23.13 -4.12 23.52
N THR A 148 -22.77 -3.76 24.75
CA THR A 148 -22.52 -2.36 25.12
C THR A 148 -21.18 -1.92 24.56
N HIS A 149 -21.21 -1.22 23.43
CA HIS A 149 -19.99 -0.69 22.80
C HIS A 149 -20.32 0.46 21.85
N PRO A 150 -19.51 1.55 21.83
CA PRO A 150 -19.80 2.68 20.97
C PRO A 150 -19.50 2.34 19.51
N VAL A 151 -20.44 2.65 18.62
CA VAL A 151 -20.33 2.46 17.18
C VAL A 151 -20.73 3.72 16.44
N ILE A 152 -19.94 4.10 15.43
CA ILE A 152 -20.28 5.12 14.44
C ILE A 152 -20.27 4.45 13.08
N TYR A 153 -21.34 4.67 12.30
CA TYR A 153 -21.48 4.19 10.94
C TYR A 153 -21.55 5.36 9.97
N LEU A 154 -20.58 5.45 9.09
CA LEU A 154 -20.51 6.43 8.00
C LEU A 154 -21.03 5.78 6.70
N SER A 155 -22.32 6.01 6.40
CA SER A 155 -22.97 5.49 5.21
C SER A 155 -22.65 6.33 3.96
N LEU A 156 -23.03 5.82 2.77
CA LEU A 156 -22.93 6.57 1.51
C LEU A 156 -23.73 7.88 1.49
N GLN A 157 -24.70 8.06 2.37
CA GLN A 157 -25.45 9.31 2.50
C GLN A 157 -24.52 10.51 2.79
N ARG A 158 -23.35 10.26 3.40
CA ARG A 158 -22.34 11.30 3.65
C ARG A 158 -21.83 12.00 2.39
N LEU A 159 -22.02 11.39 1.21
CA LEU A 159 -21.62 11.95 -0.08
C LEU A 159 -22.72 12.80 -0.73
N LEU A 160 -23.86 13.00 -0.05
CA LEU A 160 -24.90 13.86 -0.55
C LEU A 160 -24.40 15.32 -0.59
N PRO A 161 -24.38 15.96 -1.78
CA PRO A 161 -23.94 17.35 -1.90
C PRO A 161 -24.71 18.28 -0.96
N ILE A 162 -24.07 19.31 -0.43
CA ILE A 162 -24.67 20.27 0.50
C ILE A 162 -25.94 20.90 -0.12
N THR A 163 -25.90 21.21 -1.41
CA THR A 163 -27.01 21.77 -2.16
C THR A 163 -28.26 20.89 -2.20
N LEU A 164 -28.13 19.60 -1.92
CA LEU A 164 -29.24 18.64 -1.90
C LEU A 164 -29.71 18.30 -0.48
N ARG A 165 -29.16 18.94 0.56
CA ARG A 165 -29.55 18.73 1.95
C ARG A 165 -30.69 19.69 2.33
N PRO A 166 -31.90 19.17 2.60
CA PRO A 166 -33.07 20.03 2.96
C PRO A 166 -32.83 20.79 4.28
N GLU A 167 -32.10 20.20 5.20
CA GLU A 167 -31.77 20.79 6.48
C GLU A 167 -30.24 20.92 6.57
N TYR A 168 -29.75 22.14 6.81
CA TYR A 168 -28.34 22.48 6.93
C TYR A 168 -28.19 23.76 7.76
N SER A 169 -27.50 23.66 8.87
CA SER A 169 -27.22 24.79 9.77
C SER A 169 -25.90 24.63 10.47
N GLU A 170 -25.28 25.73 10.83
CA GLU A 170 -24.09 25.76 11.65
C GLU A 170 -24.41 25.34 13.10
N ARG A 171 -23.42 24.78 13.76
CA ARG A 171 -23.50 24.43 15.17
C ARG A 171 -22.18 24.75 15.89
N ASP A 172 -22.29 25.51 16.95
CA ASP A 172 -21.15 25.75 17.84
C ASP A 172 -20.85 24.52 18.71
N VAL A 173 -19.63 24.03 18.61
CA VAL A 173 -19.12 22.89 19.39
C VAL A 173 -17.79 23.29 20.00
N GLN A 174 -17.77 23.60 21.30
CA GLN A 174 -16.57 24.06 22.00
C GLN A 174 -15.38 23.11 21.81
N TYR A 175 -15.61 21.80 21.85
CA TYR A 175 -14.55 20.80 21.66
C TYR A 175 -13.85 20.92 20.29
N ILE A 176 -14.56 21.32 19.25
CA ILE A 176 -13.99 21.57 17.91
C ILE A 176 -13.10 22.81 17.94
N ILE A 177 -13.54 23.87 18.62
CA ILE A 177 -12.77 25.10 18.77
C ILE A 177 -11.45 24.82 19.53
N ASP A 178 -11.53 24.08 20.62
CA ASP A 178 -10.38 23.73 21.47
C ASP A 178 -9.37 22.82 20.73
N ASN A 179 -9.84 21.98 19.79
CA ASN A 179 -9.01 21.07 19.00
C ASN A 179 -8.77 21.54 17.55
N LYS A 180 -9.08 22.79 17.22
CA LYS A 180 -9.00 23.33 15.86
C LYS A 180 -7.69 23.00 15.15
N ASN A 181 -6.56 23.20 15.78
CA ASN A 181 -5.24 23.00 15.18
C ASN A 181 -4.98 21.52 14.82
N GLU A 182 -5.40 20.58 15.67
CA GLU A 182 -5.25 19.14 15.40
C GLU A 182 -6.18 18.71 14.25
N ILE A 183 -7.41 19.23 14.20
CA ILE A 183 -8.38 19.01 13.12
C ILE A 183 -7.83 19.53 11.79
N LEU A 184 -7.35 20.75 11.73
CA LEU A 184 -6.75 21.35 10.53
C LEU A 184 -5.54 20.55 10.05
N SER A 185 -4.67 20.14 10.97
CA SER A 185 -3.50 19.31 10.64
C SER A 185 -3.91 17.96 10.04
N MET A 186 -4.93 17.30 10.59
CA MET A 186 -5.44 16.04 10.07
C MET A 186 -6.10 16.21 8.68
N ASN A 187 -6.87 17.28 8.50
CA ASN A 187 -7.51 17.59 7.22
C ASN A 187 -6.47 17.88 6.12
N ARG A 188 -5.46 18.72 6.42
CA ARG A 188 -4.35 19.01 5.50
C ARG A 188 -3.64 17.74 5.05
N ARG A 189 -3.42 16.83 5.98
CA ARG A 189 -2.78 15.54 5.70
C ARG A 189 -3.64 14.65 4.80
N LEU A 190 -4.94 14.53 5.10
CA LEU A 190 -5.86 13.68 4.33
C LEU A 190 -6.11 14.20 2.91
N LEU A 191 -6.26 15.52 2.75
CA LEU A 191 -6.53 16.14 1.45
C LEU A 191 -5.25 16.58 0.71
N ILE A 192 -4.08 16.51 1.38
CA ILE A 192 -2.81 16.99 0.82
C ILE A 192 -2.93 18.45 0.34
N LYS A 193 -3.59 19.27 1.15
CA LYS A 193 -3.93 20.68 0.88
C LYS A 193 -3.50 21.56 2.05
N GLU A 194 -2.98 22.78 1.78
CA GLU A 194 -2.52 23.71 2.83
C GLU A 194 -3.57 24.76 3.24
N ASN A 195 -4.65 24.94 2.50
CA ASN A 195 -5.47 26.16 2.53
C ASN A 195 -6.58 26.20 3.59
N GLY A 196 -6.69 25.23 4.50
CA GLY A 196 -7.72 25.27 5.56
C GLY A 196 -7.28 26.13 6.74
N THR A 197 -8.05 27.18 7.07
CA THR A 197 -7.80 28.10 8.19
C THR A 197 -8.89 28.06 9.26
N SER A 198 -10.08 27.58 8.92
CA SER A 198 -11.25 27.53 9.78
C SER A 198 -11.95 26.18 9.76
N VAL A 199 -12.68 25.89 10.83
CA VAL A 199 -13.48 24.67 10.99
C VAL A 199 -14.87 25.05 11.47
N THR A 200 -15.90 24.62 10.74
CA THR A 200 -17.31 24.81 11.12
C THR A 200 -18.00 23.47 11.27
N ALA A 201 -18.65 23.23 12.39
CA ALA A 201 -19.56 22.10 12.54
C ALA A 201 -20.91 22.44 11.92
N THR A 202 -21.47 21.48 11.18
CA THR A 202 -22.79 21.63 10.57
C THR A 202 -23.70 20.47 10.99
N THR A 203 -24.98 20.72 11.11
CA THR A 203 -26.00 19.76 11.48
C THR A 203 -27.23 19.87 10.59
N GLY A 204 -28.05 18.83 10.53
CA GLY A 204 -29.26 18.79 9.74
C GLY A 204 -29.50 17.41 9.13
N THR A 205 -29.70 17.36 7.81
CA THR A 205 -29.88 16.08 7.09
C THR A 205 -28.68 15.16 7.27
N ILE A 206 -27.48 15.74 7.26
CA ILE A 206 -26.20 15.06 7.51
C ILE A 206 -25.34 15.99 8.37
N ASP A 207 -24.85 15.45 9.46
CA ASP A 207 -23.93 16.18 10.32
C ASP A 207 -22.52 16.09 9.78
N SER A 208 -21.80 17.21 9.75
CA SER A 208 -20.43 17.27 9.27
C SER A 208 -19.58 18.25 10.09
N MET A 209 -18.28 18.17 9.85
CA MET A 209 -17.29 19.12 10.36
C MET A 209 -16.43 19.55 9.18
N VAL A 210 -16.69 20.74 8.70
CA VAL A 210 -16.13 21.24 7.44
C VAL A 210 -14.94 22.12 7.71
N VAL A 211 -13.82 21.84 7.06
CA VAL A 211 -12.64 22.70 7.02
C VAL A 211 -12.74 23.58 5.80
N HIS A 212 -12.60 24.89 5.98
CA HIS A 212 -12.66 25.88 4.91
C HIS A 212 -11.55 26.93 5.05
N GLY A 213 -11.33 27.72 4.01
CA GLY A 213 -10.27 28.72 3.92
C GLY A 213 -10.79 30.15 3.88
N ASP A 214 -9.90 31.09 3.57
CA ASP A 214 -10.23 32.53 3.55
C ASP A 214 -11.02 32.96 2.29
N TYR A 215 -11.06 32.10 1.27
CA TYR A 215 -11.70 32.40 -0.03
C TYR A 215 -12.96 31.60 -0.29
N TYR A 216 -13.35 30.69 0.60
CA TYR A 216 -14.55 29.87 0.54
C TYR A 216 -15.01 29.47 1.93
N ASP A 217 -16.28 29.32 2.10
CA ASP A 217 -16.92 28.95 3.36
C ASP A 217 -17.38 27.47 3.38
N HIS A 218 -18.05 27.08 4.45
CA HIS A 218 -18.56 25.74 4.65
C HIS A 218 -19.68 25.34 3.69
N GLU A 219 -20.33 26.32 3.00
CA GLU A 219 -21.36 26.05 1.98
C GLU A 219 -20.76 25.73 0.60
N SER A 220 -19.49 26.10 0.37
CA SER A 220 -18.81 26.04 -0.93
C SER A 220 -17.83 24.87 -1.05
N VAL A 221 -17.73 23.99 -0.04
CA VAL A 221 -16.78 22.87 -0.05
C VAL A 221 -17.20 21.75 -1.01
N SER A 222 -16.23 21.06 -1.56
CA SER A 222 -16.48 19.90 -2.40
C SER A 222 -16.98 18.68 -1.58
N VAL A 223 -17.67 17.75 -2.25
CA VAL A 223 -18.13 16.49 -1.63
C VAL A 223 -16.97 15.71 -0.98
N GLY A 224 -15.78 15.72 -1.60
CA GLY A 224 -14.61 15.06 -1.04
C GLY A 224 -14.09 15.72 0.24
N GLU A 225 -14.09 17.05 0.32
CA GLU A 225 -13.73 17.82 1.51
C GLU A 225 -14.72 17.57 2.65
N ASP A 226 -16.01 17.60 2.35
CA ASP A 226 -17.06 17.29 3.32
C ASP A 226 -16.98 15.83 3.82
N ASN A 227 -16.73 14.86 2.92
CA ASN A 227 -16.51 13.48 3.31
C ASN A 227 -15.34 13.33 4.30
N VAL A 228 -14.21 13.97 4.02
CA VAL A 228 -13.05 13.97 4.95
C VAL A 228 -13.43 14.62 6.29
N GLY A 229 -14.19 15.70 6.26
CA GLY A 229 -14.71 16.35 7.45
C GLY A 229 -15.54 15.41 8.33
N GLN A 230 -16.41 14.60 7.74
CA GLN A 230 -17.23 13.61 8.47
C GLN A 230 -16.37 12.48 9.06
N ILE A 231 -15.34 12.01 8.36
CA ILE A 231 -14.40 11.01 8.90
C ILE A 231 -13.64 11.58 10.09
N ILE A 232 -13.12 12.81 9.99
CA ILE A 232 -12.43 13.48 11.09
C ILE A 232 -13.37 13.68 12.27
N GLN A 233 -14.61 14.11 12.03
CA GLN A 233 -15.64 14.26 13.06
C GLN A 233 -15.88 12.95 13.83
N ALA A 234 -15.98 11.82 13.13
CA ALA A 234 -16.13 10.52 13.78
C ALA A 234 -14.92 10.18 14.66
N ILE A 235 -13.70 10.41 14.15
CA ILE A 235 -12.46 10.19 14.92
C ILE A 235 -12.43 11.07 16.18
N PHE A 236 -12.73 12.36 16.07
CA PHE A 236 -12.74 13.27 17.21
C PHE A 236 -13.91 13.01 18.16
N SER A 237 -15.02 12.45 17.69
CA SER A 237 -16.09 11.97 18.58
C SER A 237 -15.61 10.84 19.48
N PHE A 238 -14.85 9.88 18.96
CA PHE A 238 -14.22 8.83 19.76
C PHE A 238 -13.11 9.37 20.67
N LYS A 239 -12.33 10.37 20.19
CA LYS A 239 -11.31 11.02 21.01
C LYS A 239 -11.93 11.66 22.24
N ARG A 240 -12.99 12.45 22.07
CA ARG A 240 -13.75 13.05 23.19
C ARG A 240 -14.32 11.99 24.11
N LEU A 241 -14.94 10.95 23.56
CA LEU A 241 -15.49 9.87 24.38
C LEU A 241 -14.42 9.18 25.22
N LYS A 242 -13.22 8.92 24.67
CA LYS A 242 -12.09 8.34 25.42
C LYS A 242 -11.59 9.26 26.54
N GLU A 243 -11.65 10.57 26.36
CA GLU A 243 -11.25 11.56 27.36
C GLU A 243 -12.29 11.69 28.49
N GLU A 244 -13.59 11.62 28.16
CA GLU A 244 -14.69 11.81 29.11
C GLU A 244 -15.08 10.52 29.84
N LEU A 245 -15.00 9.35 29.20
CA LEU A 245 -15.43 8.08 29.74
C LEU A 245 -14.30 7.36 30.47
N LYS A 246 -14.42 7.26 31.80
CA LYS A 246 -13.41 6.61 32.66
C LYS A 246 -13.14 5.15 32.25
N ASP A 247 -14.19 4.39 31.98
CA ASP A 247 -14.12 2.97 31.61
C ASP A 247 -14.35 2.78 30.10
N TYR A 248 -13.51 3.45 29.31
CA TYR A 248 -13.53 3.33 27.85
C TYR A 248 -12.87 2.01 27.40
N HIS A 249 -13.61 1.17 26.71
CA HIS A 249 -13.18 -0.13 26.19
C HIS A 249 -12.99 -0.17 24.66
N GLY A 250 -12.71 0.99 24.05
CA GLY A 250 -12.54 1.12 22.61
C GLY A 250 -13.82 1.55 21.88
N GLY A 251 -13.79 1.51 20.56
CA GLY A 251 -14.94 1.85 19.71
C GLY A 251 -14.86 1.19 18.34
N ILE A 252 -15.99 1.12 17.64
CA ILE A 252 -16.09 0.59 16.28
C ILE A 252 -16.45 1.72 15.32
N LEU A 253 -15.61 1.91 14.29
CA LEU A 253 -15.88 2.83 13.19
C LEU A 253 -16.13 2.02 11.92
N LEU A 254 -17.33 2.20 11.35
CA LEU A 254 -17.75 1.56 10.11
C LEU A 254 -17.80 2.62 9.01
N ILE A 255 -17.12 2.37 7.88
CA ILE A 255 -17.06 3.31 6.75
C ILE A 255 -17.46 2.58 5.47
N ASP A 256 -18.60 2.93 4.91
CA ASP A 256 -19.05 2.37 3.63
C ASP A 256 -18.41 3.15 2.47
N GLU A 257 -17.83 2.43 1.49
CA GLU A 257 -17.08 2.99 0.36
C GLU A 257 -16.07 4.08 0.78
N ALA A 258 -15.08 3.69 1.57
CA ALA A 258 -14.12 4.61 2.18
C ALA A 258 -13.29 5.42 1.15
N ASP A 259 -13.16 4.92 -0.08
CA ASP A 259 -12.48 5.56 -1.21
C ASP A 259 -13.31 6.65 -1.90
N ALA A 260 -14.63 6.68 -1.70
CA ALA A 260 -15.51 7.56 -2.43
C ALA A 260 -15.20 9.05 -2.19
N GLY A 261 -15.11 9.81 -3.27
CA GLY A 261 -14.77 11.24 -3.24
C GLY A 261 -13.31 11.56 -2.93
N LEU A 262 -12.42 10.55 -2.83
CA LEU A 262 -11.00 10.73 -2.53
C LEU A 262 -10.13 10.39 -3.76
N PHE A 263 -9.20 11.26 -4.10
CA PHE A 263 -8.20 10.96 -5.12
C PHE A 263 -7.12 9.98 -4.59
N PRO A 264 -6.37 9.29 -5.45
CA PRO A 264 -5.49 8.17 -5.07
C PRO A 264 -4.56 8.43 -3.89
N ALA A 265 -3.85 9.54 -3.87
CA ALA A 265 -2.93 9.84 -2.77
C ALA A 265 -3.67 10.09 -1.44
N ALA A 266 -4.87 10.69 -1.47
CA ALA A 266 -5.70 10.87 -0.29
C ALA A 266 -6.21 9.54 0.28
N GLN A 267 -6.46 8.53 -0.55
CA GLN A 267 -6.83 7.18 -0.10
C GLN A 267 -5.68 6.52 0.67
N ILE A 268 -4.44 6.68 0.21
CA ILE A 268 -3.24 6.18 0.93
C ILE A 268 -3.11 6.88 2.28
N GLU A 269 -3.24 8.22 2.30
CA GLU A 269 -3.17 8.99 3.54
C GLU A 269 -4.33 8.68 4.50
N LEU A 270 -5.51 8.35 3.98
CA LEU A 270 -6.62 7.87 4.81
C LEU A 270 -6.22 6.62 5.58
N ILE A 271 -5.64 5.60 4.93
CA ILE A 271 -5.17 4.39 5.63
C ILE A 271 -4.10 4.72 6.66
N ASN A 272 -3.15 5.61 6.35
CA ASN A 272 -2.11 6.04 7.28
C ASN A 272 -2.70 6.73 8.54
N VAL A 273 -3.70 7.59 8.36
CA VAL A 273 -4.39 8.27 9.46
C VAL A 273 -5.21 7.27 10.28
N LEU A 274 -6.01 6.42 9.63
CA LEU A 274 -6.84 5.42 10.30
C LEU A 274 -6.00 4.43 11.09
N LYS A 275 -4.87 3.95 10.56
CA LYS A 275 -3.92 3.08 11.26
C LYS A 275 -3.43 3.72 12.57
N ARG A 276 -3.03 4.99 12.53
CA ARG A 276 -2.56 5.74 13.70
C ARG A 276 -3.68 5.97 14.71
N MET A 277 -4.88 6.33 14.23
CA MET A 277 -6.02 6.60 15.10
C MET A 277 -6.61 5.33 15.71
N ALA A 278 -6.64 4.22 14.98
CA ALA A 278 -7.03 2.92 15.51
C ALA A 278 -6.18 2.53 16.73
N SER A 279 -4.86 2.75 16.65
CA SER A 279 -3.96 2.50 17.78
C SER A 279 -4.11 3.52 18.92
N LYS A 280 -4.20 4.83 18.59
CA LYS A 280 -4.28 5.91 19.60
C LYS A 280 -5.59 5.89 20.39
N LEU A 281 -6.69 5.51 19.74
CA LEU A 281 -8.05 5.58 20.29
C LEU A 281 -8.67 4.19 20.56
N ASP A 282 -7.89 3.12 20.47
CA ASP A 282 -8.33 1.73 20.64
C ASP A 282 -9.51 1.35 19.73
N LEU A 283 -9.56 1.91 18.52
CA LEU A 283 -10.64 1.65 17.57
C LEU A 283 -10.41 0.34 16.81
N GLN A 284 -11.54 -0.30 16.48
CA GLN A 284 -11.62 -1.30 15.43
C GLN A 284 -12.38 -0.68 14.25
N ILE A 285 -11.75 -0.64 13.09
CA ILE A 285 -12.29 0.00 11.89
C ILE A 285 -12.63 -1.08 10.87
N VAL A 286 -13.86 -1.08 10.40
CA VAL A 286 -14.27 -1.96 9.29
C VAL A 286 -14.80 -1.07 8.17
N MET A 287 -14.21 -1.22 6.99
CA MET A 287 -14.58 -0.40 5.84
C MET A 287 -14.84 -1.24 4.61
N THR A 288 -15.65 -0.71 3.70
CA THR A 288 -15.77 -1.26 2.34
C THR A 288 -15.04 -0.38 1.35
N SER A 289 -14.57 -0.97 0.26
CA SER A 289 -13.95 -0.24 -0.84
C SER A 289 -14.04 -1.00 -2.16
N HIS A 290 -14.04 -0.25 -3.26
CA HIS A 290 -13.85 -0.74 -4.63
C HIS A 290 -12.51 -0.31 -5.21
N SER A 291 -11.77 0.56 -4.53
CA SER A 291 -10.52 1.10 -5.04
C SER A 291 -9.37 0.11 -4.88
N PRO A 292 -8.73 -0.32 -5.98
CA PRO A 292 -7.54 -1.15 -5.91
C PRO A 292 -6.43 -0.53 -5.04
N ILE A 293 -6.29 0.80 -5.07
CA ILE A 293 -5.25 1.52 -4.31
C ILE A 293 -5.47 1.37 -2.80
N LEU A 294 -6.69 1.65 -2.33
CA LEU A 294 -7.00 1.55 -0.90
C LEU A 294 -6.92 0.08 -0.43
N ILE A 295 -7.44 -0.85 -1.22
CA ILE A 295 -7.42 -2.28 -0.91
C ILE A 295 -5.99 -2.80 -0.83
N GLU A 296 -5.13 -2.42 -1.78
CA GLU A 296 -3.71 -2.79 -1.81
C GLU A 296 -2.96 -2.33 -0.56
N GLU A 297 -3.22 -1.10 -0.08
CA GLU A 297 -2.57 -0.58 1.12
C GLU A 297 -2.94 -1.39 2.37
N VAL A 298 -4.22 -1.76 2.55
CA VAL A 298 -4.62 -2.63 3.67
C VAL A 298 -4.12 -4.06 3.48
N PHE A 299 -4.11 -4.56 2.24
CA PHE A 299 -3.57 -5.89 1.92
C PHE A 299 -2.09 -6.00 2.32
N LYS A 300 -1.24 -5.02 1.99
CA LYS A 300 0.16 -4.97 2.42
C LYS A 300 0.31 -4.99 3.94
N LEU A 301 -0.53 -4.26 4.66
CA LEU A 301 -0.54 -4.27 6.12
C LEU A 301 -0.92 -5.66 6.66
N SER A 302 -1.88 -6.35 6.04
CA SER A 302 -2.31 -7.69 6.45
C SER A 302 -1.20 -8.74 6.27
N GLN A 303 -0.31 -8.57 5.28
CA GLN A 303 0.85 -9.48 5.10
C GLN A 303 1.91 -9.34 6.20
N VAL A 304 1.98 -8.19 6.85
CA VAL A 304 2.97 -7.92 7.92
C VAL A 304 2.40 -8.20 9.31
N ALA A 305 1.12 -7.91 9.54
CA ALA A 305 0.45 -8.01 10.84
C ALA A 305 -1.01 -8.49 10.66
N ASP A 306 -1.17 -9.76 10.29
CA ASP A 306 -2.46 -10.38 9.99
C ASP A 306 -3.46 -10.32 11.16
N LYS A 307 -2.98 -10.30 12.40
CA LYS A 307 -3.83 -10.12 13.58
C LYS A 307 -4.50 -8.74 13.61
N ASP A 308 -3.78 -7.70 13.21
CA ASP A 308 -4.25 -6.31 13.28
C ASP A 308 -5.03 -5.88 12.04
N TYR A 309 -4.67 -6.41 10.87
CA TYR A 309 -5.19 -5.99 9.56
C TYR A 309 -5.72 -7.17 8.77
N LYS A 310 -6.90 -7.01 8.16
CA LYS A 310 -7.51 -8.05 7.31
C LYS A 310 -8.02 -7.46 6.00
N THR A 311 -7.81 -8.21 4.93
CA THR A 311 -8.46 -7.96 3.63
C THR A 311 -9.40 -9.12 3.34
N VAL A 312 -10.68 -8.83 3.26
CA VAL A 312 -11.75 -9.81 2.99
C VAL A 312 -12.31 -9.54 1.61
N TYR A 313 -12.08 -10.44 0.67
CA TYR A 313 -12.57 -10.32 -0.69
C TYR A 313 -13.89 -11.08 -0.88
N LEU A 314 -14.96 -10.36 -1.24
CA LEU A 314 -16.26 -10.94 -1.55
C LEU A 314 -16.39 -11.12 -3.06
N THR A 315 -16.67 -12.35 -3.48
CA THR A 315 -16.86 -12.68 -4.90
C THR A 315 -18.05 -13.62 -5.12
N ASP A 316 -18.73 -13.43 -6.23
CA ASP A 316 -19.78 -14.29 -6.76
C ASP A 316 -19.36 -14.96 -8.09
N THR A 317 -18.09 -14.82 -8.46
CA THR A 317 -17.54 -15.32 -9.74
C THR A 317 -17.71 -16.82 -9.91
N TYR A 318 -17.75 -17.59 -8.81
CA TYR A 318 -17.85 -19.04 -8.83
C TYR A 318 -19.18 -19.57 -8.26
N GLY A 319 -20.22 -18.75 -8.19
CA GLY A 319 -21.54 -19.13 -7.67
C GLY A 319 -22.04 -18.19 -6.59
N PRO A 320 -22.63 -18.69 -5.47
CA PRO A 320 -23.08 -17.83 -4.37
C PRO A 320 -21.94 -16.97 -3.80
N ILE A 321 -22.29 -15.78 -3.29
CA ILE A 321 -21.31 -14.87 -2.69
C ILE A 321 -20.51 -15.60 -1.61
N SER A 322 -19.20 -15.56 -1.70
CA SER A 322 -18.27 -16.15 -0.75
C SER A 322 -17.19 -15.15 -0.35
N ALA A 323 -16.75 -15.24 0.91
CA ALA A 323 -15.62 -14.46 1.41
C ALA A 323 -14.33 -15.26 1.22
N LYS A 324 -13.32 -14.62 0.64
CA LYS A 324 -11.99 -15.17 0.43
C LYS A 324 -10.98 -14.31 1.19
N THR A 325 -10.14 -14.95 1.99
CA THR A 325 -9.08 -14.29 2.78
C THR A 325 -7.68 -14.67 2.36
N ASN A 326 -7.56 -15.74 1.54
CA ASN A 326 -6.28 -16.32 1.13
C ASN A 326 -5.92 -16.03 -0.34
N LEU A 327 -6.53 -14.99 -0.95
CA LEU A 327 -6.17 -14.57 -2.30
C LEU A 327 -4.90 -13.73 -2.27
N SER A 328 -4.05 -13.89 -3.28
CA SER A 328 -2.94 -12.98 -3.53
C SER A 328 -3.44 -11.65 -4.09
N TRP A 329 -2.62 -10.60 -3.98
CA TRP A 329 -2.99 -9.30 -4.55
C TRP A 329 -3.26 -9.36 -6.08
N PRO A 330 -2.46 -10.05 -6.90
CA PRO A 330 -2.77 -10.21 -8.32
C PRO A 330 -4.13 -10.85 -8.60
N GLU A 331 -4.57 -11.84 -7.81
CA GLU A 331 -5.89 -12.46 -7.94
C GLU A 331 -7.01 -11.49 -7.63
N ILE A 332 -6.89 -10.74 -6.53
CA ILE A 332 -7.86 -9.72 -6.13
C ILE A 332 -7.95 -8.63 -7.21
N ASN A 333 -6.81 -8.12 -7.66
CA ASN A 333 -6.74 -7.04 -8.63
C ASN A 333 -7.28 -7.48 -10.01
N ALA A 334 -6.96 -8.68 -10.46
CA ALA A 334 -7.46 -9.23 -11.72
C ALA A 334 -8.98 -9.40 -11.69
N ASP A 335 -9.55 -9.94 -10.61
CA ASP A 335 -11.02 -10.08 -10.50
C ASP A 335 -11.73 -8.72 -10.40
N LEU A 336 -11.12 -7.72 -9.72
CA LEU A 336 -11.64 -6.34 -9.68
C LEU A 336 -11.64 -5.67 -11.06
N LEU A 337 -10.59 -5.89 -11.85
CA LEU A 337 -10.45 -5.33 -13.20
C LEU A 337 -11.17 -6.17 -14.27
N VAL A 338 -11.73 -7.32 -13.90
CA VAL A 338 -12.31 -8.32 -14.83
C VAL A 338 -11.29 -8.72 -15.91
N ASP A 339 -10.05 -8.92 -15.48
CA ASP A 339 -8.92 -9.26 -16.33
C ASP A 339 -8.48 -10.71 -16.08
N THR A 340 -7.77 -11.31 -17.03
CA THR A 340 -7.25 -12.66 -16.90
C THR A 340 -5.94 -12.65 -16.13
N ILE A 341 -5.85 -13.47 -15.10
CA ILE A 341 -4.54 -13.88 -14.58
C ILE A 341 -3.97 -14.82 -15.64
N ASN A 342 -2.83 -14.50 -16.24
CA ASN A 342 -2.12 -15.42 -17.12
C ASN A 342 -1.71 -16.66 -16.32
N VAL A 343 -2.53 -17.71 -16.41
CA VAL A 343 -2.40 -18.97 -15.65
C VAL A 343 -1.37 -19.90 -16.32
N ASP A 344 -0.53 -19.42 -17.22
CA ASP A 344 0.55 -20.23 -17.75
C ASP A 344 1.58 -20.56 -16.66
N ALA A 345 1.34 -21.69 -16.05
CA ALA A 345 2.17 -22.41 -15.10
C ALA A 345 2.48 -21.70 -13.77
N GLY A 346 1.69 -21.97 -12.75
CA GLY A 346 2.05 -21.85 -11.34
C GLY A 346 2.41 -20.42 -10.91
N GLU A 347 1.51 -19.76 -10.18
CA GLU A 347 1.69 -18.46 -9.52
C GLU A 347 2.19 -17.32 -10.42
N ALA A 348 1.26 -16.51 -10.93
CA ALA A 348 1.60 -15.33 -11.74
C ALA A 348 2.19 -14.23 -10.87
N PHE A 349 3.51 -14.16 -10.82
CA PHE A 349 4.21 -13.03 -10.22
C PHE A 349 4.02 -11.77 -11.08
N PRO A 350 3.83 -10.58 -10.46
CA PRO A 350 3.75 -9.33 -11.19
C PRO A 350 5.05 -9.06 -11.94
N LYS A 351 4.95 -8.31 -13.04
CA LYS A 351 6.12 -7.81 -13.75
C LYS A 351 6.74 -6.67 -12.96
N ILE A 352 8.02 -6.80 -12.67
CA ILE A 352 8.80 -5.79 -11.96
C ILE A 352 9.55 -4.93 -12.96
N ASN A 353 9.30 -3.63 -12.94
CA ASN A 353 10.03 -2.67 -13.75
C ASN A 353 11.49 -2.58 -13.27
N VAL A 354 12.41 -2.59 -14.22
CA VAL A 354 13.84 -2.36 -13.93
C VAL A 354 14.30 -1.14 -14.70
N TYR A 355 14.70 -0.11 -13.97
CA TYR A 355 15.20 1.15 -14.52
C TYR A 355 16.72 1.13 -14.60
N PHE A 356 17.28 1.75 -15.63
CA PHE A 356 18.71 1.87 -15.88
C PHE A 356 19.08 3.34 -16.10
N GLU A 357 20.33 3.70 -15.82
CA GLU A 357 20.82 5.05 -16.13
C GLU A 357 20.86 5.27 -17.64
N ASP A 358 21.37 4.25 -18.37
CA ASP A 358 21.45 4.26 -19.82
C ASP A 358 21.42 2.85 -20.43
N TYR A 359 21.53 2.79 -21.73
CA TYR A 359 21.47 1.53 -22.48
C TYR A 359 22.69 0.63 -22.25
N GLU A 360 23.85 1.20 -21.99
CA GLU A 360 25.10 0.50 -21.69
C GLU A 360 24.96 -0.28 -20.37
N GLY A 361 24.36 0.33 -19.34
CA GLY A 361 24.00 -0.32 -18.08
C GLY A 361 23.05 -1.50 -18.28
N TYR A 362 22.03 -1.36 -19.15
CA TYR A 362 21.16 -2.47 -19.52
C TYR A 362 21.90 -3.61 -20.21
N LEU A 363 22.82 -3.33 -21.13
CA LEU A 363 23.58 -4.37 -21.85
C LEU A 363 24.46 -5.18 -20.89
N PHE A 364 25.06 -4.53 -19.89
CA PHE A 364 25.83 -5.23 -18.87
C PHE A 364 24.91 -6.05 -17.95
N PHE A 365 23.82 -5.46 -17.46
CA PHE A 365 22.79 -6.15 -16.67
C PHE A 365 22.30 -7.44 -17.31
N LYS A 366 22.08 -7.42 -18.63
CA LYS A 366 21.62 -8.58 -19.40
C LYS A 366 22.58 -9.79 -19.31
N GLN A 367 23.87 -9.54 -19.07
CA GLN A 367 24.87 -10.60 -18.88
C GLN A 367 24.98 -11.07 -17.42
N LEU A 368 24.64 -10.20 -16.46
CA LEU A 368 24.65 -10.50 -15.03
C LEU A 368 23.46 -11.41 -14.63
N ILE A 369 22.25 -11.03 -15.04
CA ILE A 369 21.04 -11.82 -14.76
C ILE A 369 20.72 -12.71 -15.97
N THR A 370 20.95 -14.00 -15.81
CA THR A 370 20.82 -15.00 -16.89
C THR A 370 19.65 -15.96 -16.67
N GLU A 371 19.18 -16.11 -15.44
CA GLU A 371 18.16 -17.04 -15.01
C GLU A 371 16.81 -16.77 -15.67
N ARG A 372 16.24 -17.80 -16.33
CA ARG A 372 15.01 -17.65 -17.12
C ARG A 372 13.80 -17.29 -16.26
N HIS A 373 13.67 -17.88 -15.07
CA HIS A 373 12.56 -17.62 -14.17
C HIS A 373 12.60 -16.17 -13.67
N ILE A 374 13.76 -15.63 -13.31
CA ILE A 374 13.92 -14.21 -12.92
C ILE A 374 13.56 -13.30 -14.11
N LYS A 375 14.12 -13.54 -15.30
CA LYS A 375 13.82 -12.74 -16.48
C LYS A 375 12.32 -12.73 -16.83
N LYS A 376 11.61 -13.83 -16.56
CA LYS A 376 10.18 -13.95 -16.85
C LYS A 376 9.33 -12.95 -16.09
N ILE A 377 9.77 -12.49 -14.92
CA ILE A 377 9.03 -11.52 -14.08
C ILE A 377 9.60 -10.10 -14.14
N LEU A 378 10.60 -9.83 -14.98
CA LEU A 378 11.17 -8.50 -15.14
C LEU A 378 10.65 -7.81 -16.40
N THR A 379 10.52 -6.48 -16.32
CA THR A 379 10.30 -5.58 -17.46
C THR A 379 11.45 -4.56 -17.49
N PRO A 380 12.55 -4.85 -18.22
CA PRO A 380 13.66 -3.91 -18.36
C PRO A 380 13.25 -2.68 -19.20
N LEU A 381 13.29 -1.50 -18.62
CA LEU A 381 12.90 -0.24 -19.26
C LEU A 381 14.10 0.41 -19.96
N LYS A 382 14.65 -0.28 -20.94
CA LYS A 382 15.88 0.06 -21.68
C LYS A 382 15.81 1.33 -22.52
N GLU A 383 14.61 1.81 -22.85
CA GLU A 383 14.37 3.00 -23.68
C GLU A 383 13.99 4.24 -22.85
N VAL A 384 13.87 4.07 -21.52
CA VAL A 384 13.51 5.15 -20.60
C VAL A 384 14.80 5.78 -20.09
N ASN A 385 15.09 7.00 -20.56
CA ASN A 385 16.29 7.75 -20.17
C ASN A 385 15.96 8.66 -18.98
N ILE A 386 16.25 8.22 -17.78
CA ILE A 386 16.18 9.02 -16.55
C ILE A 386 17.60 9.19 -16.02
N SER A 387 18.02 10.44 -15.79
CA SER A 387 19.37 10.68 -15.25
C SER A 387 19.55 10.04 -13.87
N CYS A 388 20.76 9.61 -13.56
CA CYS A 388 21.12 9.09 -12.24
C CYS A 388 20.69 10.04 -11.11
N SER A 389 20.98 11.33 -11.23
CA SER A 389 20.60 12.34 -10.23
C SER A 389 19.08 12.42 -10.02
N THR A 390 18.29 12.33 -11.08
CA THR A 390 16.82 12.31 -11.00
C THR A 390 16.32 11.05 -10.30
N MET A 391 16.85 9.87 -10.62
CA MET A 391 16.47 8.63 -9.95
C MET A 391 16.80 8.67 -8.46
N LEU A 392 17.99 9.14 -8.10
CA LEU A 392 18.40 9.32 -6.69
C LEU A 392 17.50 10.32 -5.95
N ASP A 393 17.05 11.40 -6.60
CA ASP A 393 16.11 12.37 -6.03
C ASP A 393 14.73 11.74 -5.79
N LEU A 394 14.20 11.00 -6.77
CA LEU A 394 12.92 10.30 -6.64
C LEU A 394 12.94 9.24 -5.52
N MET A 395 14.04 8.51 -5.40
CA MET A 395 14.25 7.56 -4.29
C MET A 395 14.34 8.28 -2.93
N ALA A 396 15.13 9.36 -2.87
CA ALA A 396 15.29 10.15 -1.64
C ALA A 396 13.97 10.80 -1.17
N ARG A 397 13.05 11.09 -2.09
CA ARG A 397 11.68 11.55 -1.82
C ARG A 397 10.70 10.42 -1.48
N LYS A 398 11.17 9.17 -1.48
CA LYS A 398 10.38 7.97 -1.17
C LYS A 398 9.15 7.77 -2.07
N ILE A 399 9.31 8.04 -3.36
CA ILE A 399 8.26 7.75 -4.35
C ILE A 399 8.05 6.23 -4.41
N PRO A 400 6.83 5.71 -4.20
CA PRO A 400 6.57 4.27 -4.06
C PRO A 400 7.07 3.41 -5.23
N GLU A 401 6.95 3.91 -6.46
CA GLU A 401 7.49 3.21 -7.64
C GLU A 401 9.00 2.94 -7.49
N PHE A 402 9.78 3.92 -6.99
CA PHE A 402 11.23 3.87 -6.94
C PHE A 402 11.82 3.25 -5.67
N ILE A 403 11.02 3.05 -4.61
CA ILE A 403 11.52 2.48 -3.35
C ILE A 403 11.09 1.04 -3.09
N ASN A 404 9.95 0.59 -3.65
CA ASN A 404 9.43 -0.75 -3.37
C ASN A 404 8.68 -1.45 -4.52
N LYS A 405 8.34 -0.78 -5.65
CA LYS A 405 7.59 -1.42 -6.75
C LYS A 405 8.45 -1.72 -7.97
N SER A 406 9.65 -1.18 -8.04
CA SER A 406 10.60 -1.41 -9.12
C SER A 406 12.01 -1.63 -8.58
N ILE A 407 12.93 -1.98 -9.45
CA ILE A 407 14.35 -2.10 -9.16
C ILE A 407 15.09 -1.03 -9.95
N ILE A 408 15.97 -0.30 -9.27
CA ILE A 408 16.78 0.76 -9.86
C ILE A 408 18.21 0.23 -9.97
N VAL A 409 18.70 0.06 -11.19
CA VAL A 409 20.04 -0.41 -11.47
C VAL A 409 20.87 0.77 -11.98
N LEU A 410 21.80 1.23 -11.16
CA LEU A 410 22.69 2.34 -11.49
C LEU A 410 24.13 1.87 -11.67
N ASP A 411 24.95 2.71 -12.30
CA ASP A 411 26.36 2.47 -12.47
C ASP A 411 27.10 2.36 -11.13
N GLY A 412 28.16 1.59 -11.08
CA GLY A 412 28.87 1.31 -9.84
C GLY A 412 29.63 2.52 -9.26
N ASP A 413 29.90 3.56 -10.05
CA ASP A 413 30.53 4.80 -9.59
C ASP A 413 29.65 5.58 -8.60
N VAL A 414 28.32 5.37 -8.62
CA VAL A 414 27.37 5.91 -7.63
C VAL A 414 27.73 5.49 -6.19
N ALA A 415 28.44 4.39 -6.01
CA ALA A 415 28.93 3.98 -4.68
C ALA A 415 29.76 5.09 -4.01
N ASN A 416 30.50 5.86 -4.79
CA ASN A 416 31.36 6.96 -4.33
C ASN A 416 30.65 8.32 -4.28
N ASP A 417 29.38 8.42 -4.74
CA ASP A 417 28.60 9.65 -4.63
C ASP A 417 28.19 9.91 -3.18
N ASN A 418 28.66 11.00 -2.61
CA ASN A 418 28.42 11.44 -1.24
C ASN A 418 27.34 12.53 -1.13
N SER A 419 26.63 12.84 -2.21
CA SER A 419 25.50 13.77 -2.19
C SER A 419 24.43 13.33 -1.19
N GLN A 420 23.65 14.30 -0.69
CA GLN A 420 22.62 14.02 0.32
C GLN A 420 21.53 13.06 -0.22
N ASN A 421 21.17 13.19 -1.49
CA ASN A 421 20.19 12.32 -2.14
C ASN A 421 20.74 10.91 -2.35
N ALA A 422 22.00 10.78 -2.80
CA ALA A 422 22.66 9.49 -2.92
C ALA A 422 22.77 8.75 -1.59
N LYS A 423 23.11 9.43 -0.49
CA LYS A 423 23.14 8.85 0.86
C LYS A 423 21.78 8.30 1.27
N LYS A 424 20.68 9.04 1.02
CA LYS A 424 19.32 8.58 1.30
C LYS A 424 18.92 7.41 0.39
N ALA A 425 19.17 7.51 -0.92
CA ALA A 425 18.82 6.46 -1.87
C ALA A 425 19.56 5.14 -1.59
N LYS A 426 20.81 5.19 -1.16
CA LYS A 426 21.60 3.99 -0.79
C LYS A 426 21.00 3.21 0.39
N THR A 427 20.12 3.79 1.19
CA THR A 427 19.40 3.09 2.25
C THR A 427 18.16 2.33 1.74
N GLU A 428 17.71 2.61 0.52
CA GLU A 428 16.52 1.97 -0.06
C GLU A 428 16.86 0.58 -0.61
N ARG A 429 15.96 -0.37 -0.36
CA ARG A 429 16.14 -1.77 -0.76
C ARG A 429 15.90 -2.05 -2.24
N SER A 430 15.48 -1.05 -3.01
CA SER A 430 15.25 -1.13 -4.45
C SER A 430 16.47 -0.76 -5.30
N LEU A 431 17.54 -0.24 -4.69
CA LEU A 431 18.75 0.16 -5.38
C LEU A 431 19.75 -1.00 -5.50
N CYS A 432 20.15 -1.29 -6.72
CA CYS A 432 21.21 -2.22 -7.06
C CYS A 432 22.26 -1.52 -7.91
N LEU A 433 23.53 -1.55 -7.52
CA LEU A 433 24.63 -0.96 -8.27
C LEU A 433 25.31 -2.03 -9.13
N LEU A 434 25.62 -1.68 -10.38
CA LEU A 434 26.42 -2.54 -11.27
C LEU A 434 27.81 -2.81 -10.66
N PRO A 435 28.45 -3.94 -11.01
CA PRO A 435 29.77 -4.27 -10.51
C PRO A 435 30.83 -3.23 -10.85
N THR A 436 31.86 -3.16 -10.02
CA THR A 436 33.00 -2.24 -10.08
C THR A 436 32.63 -0.79 -9.74
N THR A 437 33.62 0.08 -9.73
CA THR A 437 33.48 1.53 -9.53
C THR A 437 33.59 2.31 -10.83
N LEU A 438 33.70 1.61 -11.96
CA LEU A 438 33.68 2.20 -13.30
C LEU A 438 32.28 2.07 -13.91
N PRO A 439 31.80 3.07 -14.65
CA PRO A 439 30.67 2.91 -15.56
C PRO A 439 30.89 1.77 -16.55
N PRO A 440 29.84 1.12 -17.07
CA PRO A 440 29.97 -0.05 -17.95
C PRO A 440 30.81 0.18 -19.21
N ASP A 441 30.71 1.33 -19.84
CA ASP A 441 31.48 1.71 -21.01
C ASP A 441 32.98 1.87 -20.71
N GLN A 442 33.32 2.40 -19.54
CA GLN A 442 34.69 2.52 -19.06
C GLN A 442 35.27 1.17 -18.64
N LEU A 443 34.50 0.34 -17.93
CA LEU A 443 34.88 -1.04 -17.61
C LEU A 443 35.17 -1.84 -18.88
N LEU A 444 34.31 -1.69 -19.90
CA LEU A 444 34.46 -2.36 -21.19
C LEU A 444 35.80 -1.99 -21.85
N PHE A 445 36.09 -0.68 -21.88
CA PHE A 445 37.35 -0.21 -22.45
C PHE A 445 38.57 -0.74 -21.69
N GLU A 446 38.59 -0.58 -20.35
CA GLU A 446 39.71 -1.05 -19.52
C GLU A 446 39.93 -2.55 -19.70
N PHE A 447 38.88 -3.35 -19.64
CA PHE A 447 38.97 -4.78 -19.82
C PHE A 447 39.56 -5.16 -21.20
N MET A 448 39.01 -4.62 -22.27
CA MET A 448 39.48 -4.94 -23.61
C MET A 448 40.90 -4.39 -23.89
N TYR A 449 41.25 -3.25 -23.28
CA TYR A 449 42.60 -2.69 -23.37
C TYR A 449 43.62 -3.60 -22.68
N ASN A 450 43.29 -4.14 -21.50
CA ASN A 450 44.21 -4.96 -20.71
C ASN A 450 44.32 -6.42 -21.18
N LEU A 451 43.47 -6.89 -22.11
CA LEU A 451 43.62 -8.20 -22.72
C LEU A 451 44.92 -8.29 -23.54
N ASP A 452 45.71 -9.34 -23.35
CA ASP A 452 46.91 -9.60 -24.13
C ASP A 452 46.56 -9.81 -25.63
N LYS A 453 47.47 -9.55 -26.51
CA LYS A 453 47.25 -9.66 -27.97
C LYS A 453 46.90 -11.08 -28.40
N GLU A 454 47.46 -12.06 -27.71
CA GLU A 454 47.27 -13.51 -27.91
C GLU A 454 46.07 -14.09 -27.17
N ASP A 455 45.29 -13.27 -26.43
CA ASP A 455 44.14 -13.72 -25.65
C ASP A 455 43.12 -14.47 -26.53
N LEU A 456 42.54 -15.52 -25.97
CA LEU A 456 41.55 -16.38 -26.64
C LEU A 456 40.33 -15.57 -27.10
N TYR A 457 39.97 -14.51 -26.39
CA TYR A 457 38.86 -13.64 -26.76
C TYR A 457 39.01 -13.11 -28.20
N TRP A 458 40.22 -12.65 -28.58
CA TRP A 458 40.49 -12.14 -29.92
C TRP A 458 40.49 -13.25 -30.96
N GLN A 459 40.98 -14.43 -30.60
CA GLN A 459 41.06 -15.57 -31.54
C GLN A 459 39.67 -16.11 -31.89
N GLU A 460 38.75 -16.13 -30.94
CA GLU A 460 37.38 -16.56 -31.15
C GLU A 460 36.52 -15.50 -31.87
N ASN A 461 36.90 -14.22 -31.80
CA ASN A 461 36.22 -13.10 -32.42
C ASN A 461 36.94 -12.60 -33.69
N LYS A 462 37.14 -13.49 -34.69
CA LYS A 462 37.93 -13.23 -35.90
C LYS A 462 37.60 -11.91 -36.64
N GLY A 463 36.41 -11.35 -36.50
CA GLY A 463 35.97 -10.08 -37.06
C GLY A 463 36.32 -8.85 -36.21
N PHE A 464 36.74 -9.04 -34.95
CA PHE A 464 37.05 -7.93 -34.03
C PHE A 464 38.33 -8.27 -33.24
N THR A 465 39.45 -7.93 -33.79
CA THR A 465 40.77 -8.21 -33.21
C THR A 465 41.24 -7.07 -32.29
N LYS A 466 42.31 -7.30 -31.52
CA LYS A 466 42.98 -6.26 -30.72
C LYS A 466 43.33 -5.01 -31.54
N VAL A 467 43.76 -5.20 -32.79
CA VAL A 467 44.12 -4.08 -33.70
C VAL A 467 42.88 -3.25 -34.06
N VAL A 468 41.73 -3.90 -34.32
CA VAL A 468 40.44 -3.21 -34.56
C VAL A 468 40.02 -2.44 -33.34
N PHE A 469 40.12 -3.05 -32.14
CA PHE A 469 39.82 -2.37 -30.87
C PHE A 469 40.71 -1.12 -30.69
N LEU A 470 42.04 -1.22 -30.86
CA LEU A 470 42.94 -0.10 -30.70
C LEU A 470 42.64 1.03 -31.68
N LYS A 471 42.25 0.69 -32.92
CA LYS A 471 41.82 1.69 -33.91
C LYS A 471 40.55 2.44 -33.47
N ILE A 472 39.53 1.71 -32.95
CA ILE A 472 38.28 2.32 -32.50
C ILE A 472 38.47 3.15 -31.24
N SER A 473 39.38 2.75 -30.36
CA SER A 473 39.68 3.43 -29.10
C SER A 473 40.83 4.45 -29.17
N ALA A 474 41.32 4.75 -30.36
CA ALA A 474 42.47 5.65 -30.55
C ALA A 474 42.28 7.03 -29.89
N ASP A 475 41.08 7.63 -30.01
CA ASP A 475 40.77 8.93 -29.41
C ASP A 475 40.85 8.88 -27.86
N ILE A 476 40.45 7.76 -27.24
CA ILE A 476 40.57 7.57 -25.79
C ILE A 476 42.02 7.47 -25.39
N ILE A 477 42.79 6.64 -26.10
CA ILE A 477 44.22 6.38 -25.83
C ILE A 477 45.00 7.68 -25.93
N GLU A 478 44.78 8.44 -27.00
CA GLU A 478 45.43 9.73 -27.22
C GLU A 478 45.02 10.78 -26.18
N LYS A 479 43.72 10.94 -25.93
CA LYS A 479 43.21 11.95 -25.01
C LYS A 479 43.66 11.72 -23.57
N LEU A 480 43.77 10.47 -23.15
CA LEU A 480 44.21 10.07 -21.83
C LEU A 480 45.74 9.83 -21.74
N ASN A 481 46.46 10.02 -22.85
CA ASN A 481 47.90 9.79 -22.96
C ASN A 481 48.34 8.41 -22.41
N ILE A 482 47.61 7.35 -22.81
CA ILE A 482 47.88 5.99 -22.35
C ILE A 482 49.07 5.44 -23.15
N VAL A 483 50.15 5.09 -22.45
CA VAL A 483 51.38 4.52 -23.04
C VAL A 483 51.71 3.15 -22.48
N GLU A 484 51.12 2.74 -21.36
CA GLU A 484 51.36 1.50 -20.71
C GLU A 484 50.57 0.34 -21.36
N GLU A 485 51.16 -0.87 -21.36
CA GLU A 485 50.47 -2.05 -21.93
C GLU A 485 49.25 -2.49 -21.13
N LYS A 486 49.26 -2.30 -19.79
CA LYS A 486 48.13 -2.56 -18.88
C LYS A 486 47.92 -1.37 -17.98
N ILE A 487 46.66 -1.00 -17.78
CA ILE A 487 46.28 0.20 -17.04
C ILE A 487 45.27 -0.09 -15.93
N SER A 488 45.28 0.77 -14.91
CA SER A 488 44.12 1.03 -14.05
C SER A 488 43.46 2.31 -14.59
N LEU A 489 42.31 2.14 -15.23
CA LEU A 489 41.62 3.29 -15.84
C LEU A 489 41.21 4.34 -14.79
N LEU A 490 40.90 3.90 -13.57
CA LEU A 490 40.62 4.82 -12.46
C LEU A 490 41.80 5.75 -12.17
N ASP A 491 43.03 5.24 -12.20
CA ASP A 491 44.22 6.03 -11.91
C ASP A 491 44.56 6.95 -13.10
N VAL A 492 44.43 6.45 -14.32
CA VAL A 492 44.55 7.27 -15.54
C VAL A 492 43.56 8.44 -15.56
N ILE A 493 42.29 8.17 -15.19
CA ILE A 493 41.24 9.21 -15.10
C ILE A 493 41.55 10.22 -14.00
N LYS A 494 42.04 9.76 -12.83
CA LYS A 494 42.47 10.66 -11.74
C LYS A 494 43.58 11.60 -12.22
N ASP A 495 44.58 11.06 -12.90
CA ASP A 495 45.69 11.85 -13.43
C ASP A 495 45.24 12.84 -14.50
N TYR A 496 44.34 12.41 -15.41
CA TYR A 496 43.74 13.28 -16.41
C TYR A 496 42.98 14.47 -15.83
N LYS A 497 42.31 14.28 -14.68
CA LYS A 497 41.52 15.31 -13.99
C LYS A 497 42.38 16.30 -13.20
N LYS A 498 43.64 15.99 -12.91
CA LYS A 498 44.55 16.91 -12.18
C LYS A 498 44.69 18.24 -12.91
N GLY A 499 44.38 19.33 -12.21
CA GLY A 499 44.48 20.69 -12.75
C GLY A 499 43.39 21.12 -13.74
N LYS A 500 42.36 20.31 -13.96
CA LYS A 500 41.20 20.63 -14.79
C LYS A 500 39.94 20.92 -13.95
N ASN A 501 38.99 21.65 -14.55
CA ASN A 501 37.68 21.77 -13.96
C ASN A 501 36.98 20.39 -13.93
N GLU A 502 36.55 19.95 -12.77
CA GLU A 502 36.04 18.60 -12.54
C GLU A 502 34.82 18.27 -13.41
N GLU A 503 33.85 19.19 -13.51
CA GLU A 503 32.62 18.98 -14.30
C GLU A 503 32.92 18.92 -15.81
N SER A 504 33.80 19.81 -16.31
CA SER A 504 34.19 19.80 -17.70
C SER A 504 34.94 18.53 -18.08
N ALA A 505 35.90 18.10 -17.25
CA ALA A 505 36.64 16.86 -17.46
C ALA A 505 35.73 15.63 -17.42
N LYS A 506 34.77 15.59 -16.49
CA LYS A 506 33.76 14.51 -16.37
C LYS A 506 32.87 14.47 -17.63
N GLY A 507 32.40 15.59 -18.11
CA GLY A 507 31.59 15.69 -19.34
C GLY A 507 32.33 15.22 -20.59
N GLU A 508 33.62 15.63 -20.75
CA GLU A 508 34.46 15.18 -21.85
C GLU A 508 34.67 13.66 -21.84
N LEU A 509 35.03 13.10 -20.70
CA LEU A 509 35.24 11.66 -20.55
C LEU A 509 33.96 10.87 -20.83
N ARG A 510 32.81 11.32 -20.28
CA ARG A 510 31.53 10.68 -20.57
C ARG A 510 31.23 10.62 -22.06
N LYS A 511 31.43 11.72 -22.78
CA LYS A 511 31.22 11.76 -24.23
C LYS A 511 32.15 10.81 -24.96
N LEU A 512 33.43 10.77 -24.57
CA LEU A 512 34.45 9.96 -25.20
C LEU A 512 34.17 8.47 -25.09
N PHE A 513 33.88 7.96 -23.85
CA PHE A 513 33.57 6.57 -23.62
C PHE A 513 32.23 6.15 -24.21
N LYS A 514 31.21 7.02 -24.17
CA LYS A 514 29.96 6.77 -24.87
C LYS A 514 30.12 6.63 -26.38
N THR A 515 30.92 7.48 -27.01
CA THR A 515 31.20 7.36 -28.44
C THR A 515 31.85 6.02 -28.75
N PHE A 516 32.80 5.55 -27.93
CA PHE A 516 33.40 4.22 -28.05
C PHE A 516 32.38 3.10 -27.94
N ALA A 517 31.54 3.08 -26.86
CA ALA A 517 30.54 2.04 -26.63
C ALA A 517 29.43 2.03 -27.70
N GLN A 518 29.16 3.19 -28.34
CA GLN A 518 28.18 3.33 -29.42
C GLN A 518 28.75 3.02 -30.81
N ASN A 519 30.05 2.78 -30.93
CA ASN A 519 30.63 2.36 -32.19
C ASN A 519 29.95 1.09 -32.72
N GLU A 520 29.60 1.03 -33.99
CA GLU A 520 28.82 -0.08 -34.58
C GLU A 520 29.45 -1.45 -34.33
N ASN A 521 30.77 -1.57 -34.43
CA ASN A 521 31.47 -2.83 -34.23
C ASN A 521 31.45 -3.26 -32.74
N VAL A 522 31.63 -2.32 -31.81
CA VAL A 522 31.51 -2.55 -30.36
C VAL A 522 30.10 -2.94 -30.03
N ARG A 523 29.12 -2.20 -30.56
CA ARG A 523 27.69 -2.46 -30.38
C ARG A 523 27.30 -3.87 -30.88
N ALA A 524 27.83 -4.29 -32.01
CA ALA A 524 27.61 -5.61 -32.58
C ALA A 524 28.09 -6.75 -31.63
N LEU A 525 29.20 -6.55 -30.92
CA LEU A 525 29.68 -7.48 -29.90
C LEU A 525 28.74 -7.54 -28.66
N LEU A 526 28.28 -6.36 -28.23
CA LEU A 526 27.42 -6.26 -27.03
C LEU A 526 25.99 -6.80 -27.25
N THR A 527 25.47 -6.70 -28.46
CA THR A 527 24.12 -7.16 -28.82
C THR A 527 24.07 -8.52 -29.52
N GLY A 528 25.20 -8.99 -30.00
CA GLY A 528 25.37 -10.24 -30.73
C GLY A 528 25.35 -11.51 -29.87
N PRO A 529 25.90 -12.62 -30.37
CA PRO A 529 25.95 -13.89 -29.66
C PRO A 529 26.66 -13.78 -28.30
N VAL A 530 26.09 -14.43 -27.29
CA VAL A 530 26.61 -14.38 -25.91
C VAL A 530 28.09 -14.82 -25.82
N SER A 531 28.51 -15.78 -26.63
CA SER A 531 29.91 -16.26 -26.67
C SER A 531 30.90 -15.18 -27.11
N LYS A 532 30.46 -14.18 -27.85
CA LYS A 532 31.28 -13.07 -28.33
C LYS A 532 31.20 -11.82 -27.48
N ASN A 533 30.32 -11.81 -26.50
CA ASN A 533 30.05 -10.62 -25.68
C ASN A 533 31.20 -10.37 -24.68
N PRO A 534 31.87 -9.21 -24.71
CA PRO A 534 33.02 -8.92 -23.86
C PRO A 534 32.66 -8.86 -22.37
N TYR A 535 31.46 -8.37 -22.01
CA TYR A 535 31.01 -8.41 -20.60
C TYR A 535 30.85 -9.84 -20.10
N ARG A 536 30.38 -10.76 -20.96
CA ARG A 536 30.29 -12.16 -20.59
C ARG A 536 31.66 -12.79 -20.35
N TYR A 537 32.61 -12.48 -21.23
CA TYR A 537 33.98 -12.95 -21.09
C TYR A 537 34.63 -12.39 -19.82
N TRP A 538 34.42 -11.11 -19.54
CA TRP A 538 34.90 -10.50 -18.30
C TRP A 538 34.29 -11.18 -17.07
N LEU A 539 32.97 -11.44 -17.05
CA LEU A 539 32.29 -12.11 -15.93
C LEU A 539 32.75 -13.56 -15.73
N ASN A 540 33.13 -14.26 -16.80
CA ASN A 540 33.69 -15.61 -16.68
C ASN A 540 35.06 -15.59 -15.99
N ASN A 541 35.84 -14.54 -16.21
CA ASN A 541 37.16 -14.36 -15.55
C ASN A 541 37.04 -13.74 -14.14
N ASN A 542 35.87 -13.19 -13.79
CA ASN A 542 35.60 -12.53 -12.50
C ASN A 542 34.22 -12.96 -11.95
N PRO A 543 34.04 -14.24 -11.63
CA PRO A 543 32.72 -14.80 -11.27
C PRO A 543 32.14 -14.23 -9.96
N GLU A 544 32.99 -13.74 -9.06
CA GLU A 544 32.61 -13.13 -7.78
C GLU A 544 31.71 -11.92 -7.98
N PHE A 545 31.98 -11.07 -8.97
CA PHE A 545 31.15 -9.89 -9.25
C PHE A 545 29.74 -10.27 -9.70
N LYS A 546 29.61 -11.33 -10.49
CA LYS A 546 28.32 -11.85 -10.89
C LYS A 546 27.53 -12.37 -9.70
N PHE A 547 28.19 -13.12 -8.80
CA PHE A 547 27.58 -13.69 -7.62
C PHE A 547 27.09 -12.59 -6.65
N GLU A 548 27.93 -11.61 -6.35
CA GLU A 548 27.59 -10.49 -5.46
C GLU A 548 26.44 -9.64 -6.02
N PHE A 549 26.52 -9.30 -7.31
CA PHE A 549 25.44 -8.54 -7.96
C PHE A 549 24.11 -9.32 -7.92
N LYS A 550 24.13 -10.61 -8.26
CA LYS A 550 22.94 -11.46 -8.25
C LYS A 550 22.31 -11.49 -6.87
N LYS A 551 23.09 -11.71 -5.82
CA LYS A 551 22.60 -11.74 -4.43
C LYS A 551 21.92 -10.41 -4.05
N LYS A 552 22.50 -9.28 -4.42
CA LYS A 552 21.94 -7.97 -4.15
C LYS A 552 20.68 -7.70 -4.97
N PHE A 553 20.67 -8.10 -6.25
CA PHE A 553 19.52 -7.98 -7.12
C PHE A 553 18.34 -8.83 -6.66
N GLU A 554 18.58 -10.06 -6.21
CA GLU A 554 17.56 -10.94 -5.61
C GLU A 554 16.96 -10.31 -4.34
N ALA A 555 17.76 -9.67 -3.51
CA ALA A 555 17.25 -8.95 -2.34
C ALA A 555 16.34 -7.77 -2.74
N CYS A 556 16.70 -7.02 -3.80
CA CYS A 556 15.84 -5.98 -4.36
C CYS A 556 14.53 -6.56 -4.93
N LEU A 557 14.61 -7.69 -5.62
CA LEU A 557 13.47 -8.38 -6.20
C LEU A 557 12.52 -8.93 -5.12
N ILE A 558 13.05 -9.52 -4.05
CA ILE A 558 12.29 -9.96 -2.88
C ILE A 558 11.57 -8.76 -2.25
N ASN A 559 12.26 -7.64 -2.06
CA ASN A 559 11.64 -6.43 -1.53
C ASN A 559 10.49 -5.93 -2.43
N ALA A 560 10.69 -5.89 -3.74
CA ALA A 560 9.64 -5.48 -4.67
C ALA A 560 8.43 -6.43 -4.61
N LEU A 561 8.64 -7.72 -4.62
CA LEU A 561 7.57 -8.71 -4.59
C LEU A 561 6.82 -8.73 -3.25
N ILE A 562 7.52 -8.71 -2.12
CA ILE A 562 6.90 -8.77 -0.79
C ILE A 562 6.38 -7.40 -0.37
N SER A 563 7.25 -6.38 -0.30
CA SER A 563 6.87 -5.06 0.24
C SER A 563 6.12 -4.20 -0.79
N GLY A 564 6.43 -4.36 -2.07
CA GLY A 564 5.83 -3.59 -3.15
C GLY A 564 4.50 -4.15 -3.65
N PHE A 565 4.41 -5.46 -3.82
CA PHE A 565 3.25 -6.15 -4.39
C PHE A 565 2.51 -7.05 -3.39
N GLY A 566 2.99 -7.16 -2.14
CA GLY A 566 2.30 -7.88 -1.07
C GLY A 566 2.26 -9.40 -1.25
N ILE A 567 3.22 -9.99 -1.97
CA ILE A 567 3.27 -11.44 -2.17
C ILE A 567 3.82 -12.11 -0.92
N GLU A 568 3.22 -13.23 -0.54
CA GLU A 568 3.66 -14.02 0.60
C GLU A 568 5.13 -14.46 0.48
N SER A 569 5.89 -14.29 1.55
CA SER A 569 7.34 -14.55 1.53
C SER A 569 7.69 -15.98 1.12
N GLY A 570 6.98 -16.99 1.64
CA GLY A 570 7.21 -18.39 1.29
C GLY A 570 7.07 -18.68 -0.21
N LYS A 571 6.11 -18.03 -0.88
CA LYS A 571 5.92 -18.13 -2.32
C LYS A 571 7.06 -17.48 -3.11
N VAL A 572 7.55 -16.32 -2.63
CA VAL A 572 8.65 -15.59 -3.27
C VAL A 572 9.95 -16.39 -3.16
N TYR A 573 10.30 -16.90 -1.98
CA TYR A 573 11.51 -17.71 -1.79
C TYR A 573 11.45 -19.01 -2.59
N GLY A 574 10.30 -19.70 -2.61
CA GLY A 574 10.10 -20.90 -3.44
C GLY A 574 10.28 -20.63 -4.94
N TYR A 575 9.72 -19.53 -5.45
CA TYR A 575 9.89 -19.15 -6.87
C TYR A 575 11.34 -18.81 -7.23
N LEU A 576 12.04 -18.08 -6.37
CA LEU A 576 13.42 -17.67 -6.59
C LEU A 576 14.43 -18.80 -6.30
N GLN A 577 13.95 -19.95 -5.76
CA GLN A 577 14.79 -21.09 -5.37
C GLN A 577 15.89 -20.72 -4.37
N ILE A 578 15.55 -19.86 -3.41
CA ILE A 578 16.44 -19.40 -2.34
C ILE A 578 16.00 -20.08 -1.05
N ASP A 579 16.96 -20.70 -0.34
CA ASP A 579 16.72 -21.21 1.01
C ASP A 579 16.43 -20.05 1.98
N ASN A 580 15.45 -20.25 2.89
CA ASN A 580 15.01 -19.26 3.87
C ASN A 580 16.11 -18.89 4.88
#